data_f0570a1a588f43721e6d75afb1ac8ead
#
_entry.id   f0570a1a588f43721e6d75afb1ac8ead
#
_cell.length_a   1.000
_cell.length_b   1.000
_cell.length_c   1.000
_cell.angle_alpha   90.00
_cell.angle_beta   90.00
_cell.angle_gamma   90.00
#
_symmetry.space_group_name_H-M   'P 1'
#
loop_
_entity.id
_entity.type
_entity.pdbx_description
1 polymer ?
#
loop_
_entity_poly.entity_id
_entity_poly.type
_entity_poly.pdbx_seq_one_letter_code
_entity_poly.pdbx_strand_id
1 'polypeptide(L)'
;MNKRYLVLMLCASVILGCKSKSNSAEYNASAGFVADGELVTVDETSALAQKLVLETVRPQDISSSFIATASVSPRPDSYAEVASPFGGRVSRILVRLGDRVYRGQALYEITSADFMEAVKEYVENSNAVSVATSDLRRKTALHESGIVSDKDLEEVQSACSDAEAALALSKQVLSTFGVNPSSAKVGQPLRVLSPISGVVVRNNLVLGKILSDEEEAPVAVADLSSVWVTANVKESLVQGIMKGQNVEIEAAGQSVGQGSVRYVGEMLDMKTRTVPVVIECGNSERTLKPGMFVSAIFAKATRNAITVPSSAVFQGNGSKFIYVCQDGFVFKKVPVETENIDGEVALVTEGLDGGETVITKGGIYLSH
;
A
#
# COMPACT_ATOMS: atom_id res chain seq x y z
N MET A 1 -45.23 66.04 5.74
CA MET A 1 -46.16 66.86 4.97
C MET A 1 -47.11 65.92 4.22
N ASN A 2 -48.37 65.95 4.66
CA ASN A 2 -49.61 65.95 3.86
C ASN A 2 -49.85 64.78 2.90
N LYS A 3 -50.88 64.17 2.98
CA LYS A 3 -52.33 64.25 3.19
C LYS A 3 -52.96 63.21 2.28
N ARG A 4 -53.76 62.35 2.70
CA ARG A 4 -55.24 62.41 2.91
C ARG A 4 -56.04 61.68 1.84
N TYR A 5 -56.92 60.78 2.34
CA TYR A 5 -58.32 60.44 1.98
C TYR A 5 -58.56 59.69 0.64
N LEU A 6 -59.34 58.69 0.51
CA LEU A 6 -60.77 58.61 0.83
C LEU A 6 -61.30 57.17 0.67
N VAL A 7 -61.95 56.73 1.66
CA VAL A 7 -63.10 55.83 1.82
C VAL A 7 -63.96 55.67 0.56
N LEU A 8 -64.34 54.42 0.17
CA LEU A 8 -65.78 54.08 -0.05
C LEU A 8 -66.03 52.56 0.08
N MET A 9 -67.01 52.30 0.88
CA MET A 9 -67.76 51.11 1.29
C MET A 9 -68.53 50.54 0.12
N LEU A 10 -68.61 49.20 -0.05
CA LEU A 10 -69.92 48.53 -0.22
C LEU A 10 -69.78 46.99 -0.13
N CYS A 11 -70.45 46.47 0.88
CA CYS A 11 -71.23 45.23 1.03
C CYS A 11 -71.00 43.99 0.21
N ALA A 12 -70.67 42.92 0.92
CA ALA A 12 -71.49 41.71 1.12
C ALA A 12 -71.66 40.74 -0.07
N SER A 13 -71.07 39.56 0.10
CA SER A 13 -71.80 38.29 0.13
C SER A 13 -70.89 37.13 0.59
N VAL A 14 -71.28 36.56 1.71
CA VAL A 14 -70.75 35.32 2.25
C VAL A 14 -71.21 34.19 1.35
N ILE A 15 -70.22 33.45 0.78
CA ILE A 15 -70.47 32.09 0.28
C ILE A 15 -69.44 31.21 0.99
N LEU A 16 -69.89 30.48 2.03
CA LEU A 16 -69.20 29.32 2.56
C LEU A 16 -69.12 28.25 1.45
N GLY A 17 -67.96 28.11 0.85
CA GLY A 17 -67.63 26.95 0.05
C GLY A 17 -66.68 26.06 0.82
N CYS A 18 -67.20 25.06 1.51
CA CYS A 18 -66.41 23.91 2.00
C CYS A 18 -65.77 23.26 0.78
N LYS A 19 -64.46 23.48 0.61
CA LYS A 19 -63.64 22.69 -0.29
C LYS A 19 -63.14 21.47 0.48
N SER A 20 -63.96 20.41 0.45
CA SER A 20 -63.45 19.06 0.77
C SER A 20 -62.32 18.78 -0.21
N LYS A 21 -61.12 18.51 0.30
CA LYS A 21 -60.07 17.85 -0.49
C LYS A 21 -60.58 16.44 -0.81
N SER A 22 -61.23 16.25 -1.94
CA SER A 22 -61.36 14.94 -2.51
C SER A 22 -59.97 14.59 -3.07
N ASN A 23 -59.28 13.63 -2.49
CA ASN A 23 -58.23 12.89 -3.13
C ASN A 23 -58.91 12.19 -4.31
N SER A 24 -58.83 12.79 -5.49
CA SER A 24 -59.26 12.14 -6.74
C SER A 24 -58.11 11.16 -7.11
N ALA A 25 -58.37 9.87 -6.92
CA ALA A 25 -57.59 8.83 -7.56
C ALA A 25 -57.61 9.11 -9.08
N GLU A 26 -56.45 9.40 -9.68
CA GLU A 26 -56.32 9.56 -11.12
C GLU A 26 -56.46 8.18 -11.76
N TYR A 27 -57.65 7.90 -12.32
CA TYR A 27 -57.88 6.68 -13.07
C TYR A 27 -57.39 6.87 -14.53
N ASN A 28 -56.22 6.31 -14.83
CA ASN A 28 -55.72 6.24 -16.21
C ASN A 28 -56.21 4.97 -16.90
N ALA A 29 -57.46 5.00 -17.40
CA ALA A 29 -58.10 3.87 -18.06
C ALA A 29 -57.34 3.33 -19.30
N SER A 30 -56.43 4.11 -19.88
CA SER A 30 -55.59 3.69 -21.02
C SER A 30 -54.29 3.00 -20.55
N ALA A 31 -53.91 3.09 -19.30
CA ALA A 31 -52.65 2.56 -18.77
C ALA A 31 -52.81 1.23 -17.99
N GLY A 32 -54.04 0.84 -17.64
CA GLY A 32 -54.33 -0.43 -16.94
C GLY A 32 -53.94 -0.43 -15.44
N PHE A 33 -53.79 0.75 -14.82
CA PHE A 33 -53.53 0.85 -13.37
C PHE A 33 -54.15 2.14 -12.78
N VAL A 34 -54.37 2.11 -11.47
CA VAL A 34 -54.86 3.23 -10.67
C VAL A 34 -53.80 3.57 -9.63
N ALA A 35 -53.37 4.83 -9.58
CA ALA A 35 -52.46 5.30 -8.54
C ALA A 35 -53.22 6.17 -7.54
N ASP A 36 -53.17 5.79 -6.25
CA ASP A 36 -53.71 6.55 -5.13
C ASP A 36 -52.59 6.78 -4.11
N GLY A 37 -51.88 7.89 -4.24
CA GLY A 37 -50.76 8.25 -3.38
C GLY A 37 -49.60 7.26 -3.48
N GLU A 38 -49.34 6.51 -2.40
CA GLU A 38 -48.29 5.50 -2.36
C GLU A 38 -48.71 4.13 -2.91
N LEU A 39 -50.01 3.90 -3.07
CA LEU A 39 -50.57 2.62 -3.56
C LEU A 39 -50.81 2.71 -5.06
N VAL A 40 -50.46 1.64 -5.75
CA VAL A 40 -50.69 1.43 -7.18
C VAL A 40 -51.39 0.10 -7.36
N THR A 41 -52.62 0.13 -7.87
CA THR A 41 -53.39 -1.08 -8.15
C THR A 41 -53.41 -1.32 -9.67
N VAL A 42 -52.94 -2.49 -10.08
CA VAL A 42 -52.92 -2.90 -11.49
C VAL A 42 -54.06 -3.86 -11.75
N ASP A 43 -54.76 -3.68 -12.88
CA ASP A 43 -55.81 -4.62 -13.27
C ASP A 43 -55.14 -5.95 -13.69
N GLU A 44 -55.51 -7.05 -13.00
CA GLU A 44 -54.98 -8.38 -13.20
C GLU A 44 -55.13 -8.88 -14.64
N THR A 45 -56.17 -8.42 -15.33
CA THR A 45 -56.47 -8.81 -16.73
C THR A 45 -55.72 -7.95 -17.73
N SER A 46 -55.04 -6.91 -17.28
CA SER A 46 -54.36 -5.96 -18.18
C SER A 46 -53.10 -6.54 -18.81
N ALA A 47 -52.78 -6.06 -20.02
CA ALA A 47 -51.50 -6.39 -20.66
C ALA A 47 -50.28 -5.93 -19.86
N LEU A 48 -50.49 -5.00 -18.92
CA LEU A 48 -49.46 -4.49 -18.01
C LEU A 48 -49.12 -5.52 -16.95
N ALA A 49 -50.11 -6.19 -16.36
CA ALA A 49 -49.90 -7.23 -15.36
C ALA A 49 -48.98 -8.34 -15.89
N GLN A 50 -49.09 -8.70 -17.17
CA GLN A 50 -48.26 -9.71 -17.82
C GLN A 50 -46.78 -9.29 -18.02
N LYS A 51 -46.49 -7.99 -17.95
CA LYS A 51 -45.11 -7.44 -18.08
C LYS A 51 -44.40 -7.28 -16.76
N LEU A 52 -45.11 -7.39 -15.64
CA LEU A 52 -44.52 -7.29 -14.31
C LEU A 52 -43.89 -8.61 -13.93
N VAL A 53 -42.61 -8.56 -13.52
CA VAL A 53 -41.94 -9.71 -12.91
C VAL A 53 -41.81 -9.42 -11.44
N LEU A 54 -42.32 -10.34 -10.64
CA LEU A 54 -42.30 -10.27 -9.19
C LEU A 54 -41.28 -11.28 -8.64
N GLU A 55 -40.46 -10.86 -7.68
CA GLU A 55 -39.52 -11.71 -7.00
C GLU A 55 -39.57 -11.44 -5.49
N THR A 56 -39.49 -12.51 -4.72
CA THR A 56 -39.40 -12.39 -3.25
C THR A 56 -37.95 -12.15 -2.84
N VAL A 57 -37.69 -10.99 -2.27
CA VAL A 57 -36.36 -10.61 -1.80
C VAL A 57 -36.03 -11.30 -0.49
N ARG A 58 -34.81 -11.78 -0.36
CA ARG A 58 -34.31 -12.39 0.88
C ARG A 58 -32.95 -11.84 1.21
N PRO A 59 -32.64 -11.65 2.50
CA PRO A 59 -31.28 -11.35 2.90
C PRO A 59 -30.33 -12.47 2.44
N GLN A 60 -29.24 -12.09 1.82
CA GLN A 60 -28.19 -13.01 1.37
C GLN A 60 -26.83 -12.46 1.73
N ASP A 61 -25.88 -13.35 1.88
CA ASP A 61 -24.52 -12.95 2.18
C ASP A 61 -23.85 -12.39 0.94
N ILE A 62 -23.51 -11.10 0.98
CA ILE A 62 -22.89 -10.38 -0.13
C ILE A 62 -21.46 -10.07 0.24
N SER A 63 -20.55 -10.60 -0.55
CA SER A 63 -19.16 -10.19 -0.52
C SER A 63 -18.96 -9.10 -1.58
N SER A 64 -18.63 -7.91 -1.16
CA SER A 64 -18.18 -6.84 -2.07
C SER A 64 -16.66 -6.73 -2.03
N SER A 65 -16.07 -6.25 -3.08
CA SER A 65 -14.64 -5.95 -3.14
C SER A 65 -14.44 -4.51 -3.61
N PHE A 66 -13.26 -3.98 -3.36
CA PHE A 66 -12.85 -2.73 -3.96
C PHE A 66 -11.42 -2.85 -4.48
N ILE A 67 -11.11 -2.04 -5.49
CA ILE A 67 -9.82 -2.03 -6.16
C ILE A 67 -9.07 -0.78 -5.73
N ALA A 68 -7.80 -0.96 -5.36
CA ALA A 68 -6.86 0.12 -5.12
C ALA A 68 -5.67 0.02 -6.07
N THR A 69 -5.22 1.16 -6.61
CA THR A 69 -3.97 1.20 -7.37
C THR A 69 -2.78 0.95 -6.46
N ALA A 70 -1.84 0.17 -6.92
CA ALA A 70 -0.68 -0.21 -6.13
C ALA A 70 0.60 -0.21 -6.97
N SER A 71 1.74 -0.11 -6.29
CA SER A 71 3.06 -0.23 -6.88
C SER A 71 3.86 -1.35 -6.23
N VAL A 72 4.63 -2.06 -7.03
CA VAL A 72 5.51 -3.13 -6.57
C VAL A 72 6.87 -2.55 -6.20
N SER A 73 7.38 -2.90 -5.02
CA SER A 73 8.72 -2.54 -4.56
C SER A 73 9.44 -3.75 -3.97
N PRO A 74 10.78 -3.77 -3.96
CA PRO A 74 11.49 -4.78 -3.20
C PRO A 74 11.25 -4.57 -1.71
N ARG A 75 11.38 -5.63 -0.92
CA ARG A 75 11.34 -5.51 0.54
C ARG A 75 12.60 -4.77 1.01
N PRO A 76 12.49 -3.82 1.96
CA PRO A 76 13.64 -3.05 2.44
C PRO A 76 14.76 -3.90 3.06
N ASP A 77 14.41 -5.01 3.72
CA ASP A 77 15.36 -5.96 4.31
C ASP A 77 15.99 -6.92 3.31
N SER A 78 15.51 -6.92 2.08
CA SER A 78 15.91 -7.79 0.98
C SER A 78 16.42 -7.01 -0.23
N TYR A 79 16.74 -5.73 -0.03
CA TYR A 79 17.28 -4.82 -1.03
C TYR A 79 18.50 -4.09 -0.48
N ALA A 80 19.59 -4.07 -1.22
CA ALA A 80 20.81 -3.38 -0.84
C ALA A 80 21.36 -2.56 -1.99
N GLU A 81 21.60 -1.30 -1.72
CA GLU A 81 22.41 -0.43 -2.56
C GLU A 81 23.86 -0.53 -2.13
N VAL A 82 24.73 -0.87 -3.07
CA VAL A 82 26.12 -1.18 -2.81
C VAL A 82 27.00 -0.10 -3.39
N ALA A 83 27.39 0.84 -2.53
CA ALA A 83 28.40 1.84 -2.79
C ALA A 83 29.78 1.37 -2.29
N SER A 84 30.84 2.00 -2.78
CA SER A 84 32.17 1.83 -2.19
C SER A 84 32.33 2.74 -0.98
N PRO A 85 32.89 2.27 0.13
CA PRO A 85 33.16 3.12 1.29
C PRO A 85 34.37 4.07 1.09
N PHE A 86 35.09 3.94 -0.02
CA PHE A 86 36.22 4.80 -0.38
C PHE A 86 36.03 5.27 -1.82
N GLY A 87 36.33 6.53 -2.08
CA GLY A 87 36.43 7.06 -3.44
C GLY A 87 37.56 6.37 -4.22
N GLY A 88 37.39 6.23 -5.54
CA GLY A 88 38.45 5.63 -6.35
C GLY A 88 38.02 5.24 -7.75
N ARG A 89 38.96 4.75 -8.55
CA ARG A 89 38.74 4.35 -9.95
C ARG A 89 38.30 2.89 -10.02
N VAL A 90 37.21 2.61 -10.72
CA VAL A 90 36.77 1.23 -11.03
C VAL A 90 37.84 0.53 -11.85
N SER A 91 38.48 -0.49 -11.28
CA SER A 91 39.54 -1.29 -11.90
C SER A 91 39.02 -2.57 -12.56
N ARG A 92 37.98 -3.19 -11.99
CA ARG A 92 37.32 -4.40 -12.54
C ARG A 92 35.85 -4.45 -12.17
N ILE A 93 35.03 -4.95 -13.07
CA ILE A 93 33.61 -5.26 -12.88
C ILE A 93 33.48 -6.78 -12.90
N LEU A 94 32.94 -7.36 -11.82
CA LEU A 94 32.88 -8.81 -11.63
C LEU A 94 31.48 -9.38 -11.84
N VAL A 95 30.46 -8.52 -11.93
CA VAL A 95 29.05 -8.91 -12.07
C VAL A 95 28.36 -8.13 -13.17
N ARG A 96 27.31 -8.70 -13.74
CA ARG A 96 26.44 -8.10 -14.75
C ARG A 96 25.02 -7.94 -14.21
N LEU A 97 24.24 -7.09 -14.85
CA LEU A 97 22.82 -6.98 -14.57
C LEU A 97 22.15 -8.35 -14.76
N GLY A 98 21.37 -8.79 -13.77
CA GLY A 98 20.70 -10.09 -13.77
C GLY A 98 21.48 -11.24 -13.14
N ASP A 99 22.77 -11.07 -12.84
CA ASP A 99 23.57 -12.12 -12.21
C ASP A 99 23.07 -12.42 -10.79
N ARG A 100 23.10 -13.69 -10.42
CA ARG A 100 22.90 -14.11 -9.01
C ARG A 100 24.19 -13.96 -8.25
N VAL A 101 24.09 -13.37 -7.08
CA VAL A 101 25.22 -13.15 -6.16
C VAL A 101 24.88 -13.64 -4.77
N TYR A 102 25.93 -14.01 -4.02
CA TYR A 102 25.81 -14.44 -2.62
C TYR A 102 26.35 -13.35 -1.70
N ARG A 103 25.87 -13.35 -0.46
CA ARG A 103 26.43 -12.48 0.57
C ARG A 103 27.94 -12.69 0.69
N GLY A 104 28.72 -11.59 0.67
CA GLY A 104 30.19 -11.62 0.69
C GLY A 104 30.85 -11.85 -0.66
N GLN A 105 30.11 -12.04 -1.75
CA GLN A 105 30.67 -12.13 -3.10
C GLN A 105 31.13 -10.76 -3.59
N ALA A 106 32.31 -10.69 -4.20
CA ALA A 106 32.83 -9.45 -4.79
C ALA A 106 32.02 -9.06 -6.03
N LEU A 107 31.59 -7.82 -6.07
CA LEU A 107 30.81 -7.23 -7.16
C LEU A 107 31.70 -6.45 -8.14
N TYR A 108 32.64 -5.70 -7.60
CA TYR A 108 33.60 -4.91 -8.38
C TYR A 108 34.85 -4.59 -7.54
N GLU A 109 35.90 -4.14 -8.21
CA GLU A 109 37.15 -3.72 -7.59
C GLU A 109 37.45 -2.26 -7.95
N ILE A 110 37.94 -1.50 -6.97
CA ILE A 110 38.38 -0.12 -7.15
C ILE A 110 39.81 0.06 -6.70
N THR A 111 40.54 0.94 -7.36
CA THR A 111 41.83 1.46 -6.92
C THR A 111 41.58 2.78 -6.22
N SER A 112 41.83 2.82 -4.90
CA SER A 112 41.63 3.96 -4.04
C SER A 112 42.94 4.33 -3.32
N ALA A 113 43.30 5.60 -3.32
CA ALA A 113 44.44 6.09 -2.56
C ALA A 113 44.17 6.05 -1.06
N ASP A 114 42.96 6.46 -0.65
CA ASP A 114 42.56 6.49 0.75
C ASP A 114 42.50 5.10 1.36
N PHE A 115 42.02 4.11 0.59
CA PHE A 115 42.05 2.71 1.03
C PHE A 115 43.50 2.20 1.19
N MET A 116 44.39 2.55 0.28
CA MET A 116 45.80 2.16 0.37
C MET A 116 46.48 2.78 1.59
N GLU A 117 46.17 4.03 1.92
CA GLU A 117 46.72 4.69 3.11
C GLU A 117 46.19 4.04 4.40
N ALA A 118 44.87 3.75 4.48
CA ALA A 118 44.29 3.05 5.64
C ALA A 118 44.91 1.64 5.86
N VAL A 119 45.18 0.90 4.77
CA VAL A 119 45.84 -0.41 4.84
C VAL A 119 47.28 -0.26 5.25
N LYS A 120 48.03 0.76 4.77
CA LYS A 120 49.40 1.07 5.13
C LYS A 120 49.50 1.36 6.64
N GLU A 121 48.64 2.24 7.15
CA GLU A 121 48.58 2.61 8.57
C GLU A 121 48.32 1.37 9.44
N TYR A 122 47.39 0.48 9.06
CA TYR A 122 47.18 -0.78 9.78
C TYR A 122 48.43 -1.66 9.81
N VAL A 123 49.13 -1.79 8.68
CA VAL A 123 50.35 -2.59 8.60
C VAL A 123 51.49 -1.97 9.46
N GLU A 124 51.66 -0.67 9.43
CA GLU A 124 52.64 0.06 10.26
C GLU A 124 52.36 -0.12 11.76
N ASN A 125 51.09 0.06 12.17
CA ASN A 125 50.70 -0.13 13.59
C ASN A 125 50.85 -1.61 14.02
N SER A 126 50.57 -2.57 13.15
CA SER A 126 50.79 -3.99 13.43
C SER A 126 52.27 -4.31 13.64
N ASN A 127 53.15 -3.72 12.85
CA ASN A 127 54.60 -3.85 13.03
C ASN A 127 55.09 -3.18 14.35
N ALA A 128 54.52 -1.97 14.66
CA ALA A 128 54.87 -1.27 15.89
C ALA A 128 54.52 -2.08 17.14
N VAL A 129 53.32 -2.73 17.18
CA VAL A 129 52.96 -3.63 18.27
C VAL A 129 53.93 -4.81 18.38
N SER A 130 54.34 -5.42 17.28
CA SER A 130 55.27 -6.52 17.26
C SER A 130 56.62 -6.13 17.88
N VAL A 131 57.13 -4.94 17.54
CA VAL A 131 58.38 -4.40 18.10
C VAL A 131 58.20 -4.07 19.57
N ALA A 132 57.15 -3.34 19.97
CA ALA A 132 56.90 -2.93 21.33
C ALA A 132 56.72 -4.14 22.28
N THR A 133 56.00 -5.16 21.84
CA THR A 133 55.78 -6.41 22.58
C THR A 133 57.11 -7.17 22.78
N SER A 134 57.99 -7.20 21.76
CA SER A 134 59.28 -7.84 21.85
C SER A 134 60.21 -7.10 22.79
N ASP A 135 60.15 -5.78 22.82
CA ASP A 135 60.92 -4.92 23.74
C ASP A 135 60.44 -5.08 25.18
N LEU A 136 59.12 -5.04 25.39
CA LEU A 136 58.49 -5.28 26.69
C LEU A 136 58.92 -6.64 27.27
N ARG A 137 58.82 -7.70 26.49
CA ARG A 137 59.25 -9.05 26.94
C ARG A 137 60.72 -9.08 27.33
N ARG A 138 61.60 -8.45 26.56
CA ARG A 138 63.03 -8.35 26.87
C ARG A 138 63.30 -7.56 28.16
N LYS A 139 62.68 -6.39 28.30
CA LYS A 139 62.83 -5.52 29.46
C LYS A 139 62.27 -6.17 30.74
N THR A 140 61.16 -6.90 30.67
CA THR A 140 60.60 -7.67 31.79
C THR A 140 61.59 -8.71 32.30
N ALA A 141 62.20 -9.51 31.39
CA ALA A 141 63.19 -10.51 31.78
C ALA A 141 64.44 -9.88 32.39
N LEU A 142 64.92 -8.73 31.96
CA LEU A 142 66.05 -7.98 32.54
C LEU A 142 65.70 -7.36 33.87
N HIS A 143 64.46 -6.89 34.06
CA HIS A 143 63.95 -6.36 35.32
C HIS A 143 63.88 -7.47 36.39
N GLU A 144 63.39 -8.65 36.07
CA GLU A 144 63.39 -9.83 36.94
C GLU A 144 64.79 -10.21 37.38
N SER A 145 65.81 -9.92 36.56
CA SER A 145 67.22 -10.13 36.86
C SER A 145 67.87 -8.94 37.61
N GLY A 146 67.10 -7.89 37.96
CA GLY A 146 67.57 -6.71 38.69
C GLY A 146 68.44 -5.74 37.85
N ILE A 147 68.41 -5.84 36.51
CA ILE A 147 69.25 -5.03 35.61
C ILE A 147 68.55 -3.75 35.15
N VAL A 148 67.24 -3.76 35.09
CA VAL A 148 66.39 -2.65 34.59
C VAL A 148 65.56 -2.07 35.74
N SER A 149 65.38 -0.73 35.79
CA SER A 149 64.61 -0.04 36.83
C SER A 149 63.11 -0.20 36.61
N ASP A 150 62.27 -0.01 37.66
CA ASP A 150 60.81 0.04 37.60
C ASP A 150 60.36 1.07 36.61
N LYS A 151 60.98 2.26 36.61
CA LYS A 151 60.66 3.35 35.70
C LYS A 151 60.83 2.96 34.20
N ASP A 152 61.96 2.29 33.90
CA ASP A 152 62.23 1.87 32.50
C ASP A 152 61.28 0.75 32.07
N LEU A 153 60.80 -0.07 33.00
CA LEU A 153 59.77 -1.09 32.70
C LEU A 153 58.42 -0.45 32.47
N GLU A 154 57.99 0.51 33.32
CA GLU A 154 56.73 1.28 33.14
C GLU A 154 56.73 2.03 31.83
N GLU A 155 57.82 2.64 31.39
CA GLU A 155 57.95 3.35 30.13
C GLU A 155 57.69 2.44 28.92
N VAL A 156 58.26 1.23 28.94
CA VAL A 156 58.07 0.26 27.84
C VAL A 156 56.69 -0.37 27.89
N GLN A 157 56.11 -0.54 29.09
CA GLN A 157 54.71 -0.97 29.22
C GLN A 157 53.75 0.06 28.60
N SER A 158 53.94 1.34 28.91
CA SER A 158 53.15 2.43 28.30
C SER A 158 53.29 2.45 26.78
N ALA A 159 54.52 2.37 26.26
CA ALA A 159 54.73 2.35 24.80
C ALA A 159 54.08 1.15 24.11
N CYS A 160 54.06 -0.01 24.77
CA CYS A 160 53.36 -1.18 24.24
C CYS A 160 51.84 -0.97 24.22
N SER A 161 51.26 -0.41 25.28
CA SER A 161 49.84 -0.07 25.36
C SER A 161 49.42 0.94 24.32
N ASP A 162 50.24 1.97 24.08
CA ASP A 162 50.00 2.99 23.07
C ASP A 162 49.99 2.39 21.65
N ALA A 163 50.95 1.50 21.36
CA ALA A 163 51.00 0.79 20.06
C ALA A 163 49.79 -0.13 19.87
N GLU A 164 49.37 -0.85 20.92
CA GLU A 164 48.15 -1.68 20.86
C GLU A 164 46.88 -0.86 20.61
N ALA A 165 46.75 0.29 21.24
CA ALA A 165 45.64 1.19 21.03
C ALA A 165 45.59 1.74 19.58
N ALA A 166 46.74 2.12 19.02
CA ALA A 166 46.85 2.57 17.64
C ALA A 166 46.49 1.45 16.64
N LEU A 167 46.92 0.22 16.88
CA LEU A 167 46.55 -0.95 16.08
C LEU A 167 45.05 -1.22 16.18
N ALA A 168 44.46 -1.15 17.37
CA ALA A 168 43.03 -1.36 17.56
C ALA A 168 42.19 -0.34 16.79
N LEU A 169 42.59 0.94 16.76
CA LEU A 169 41.97 2.01 16.02
C LEU A 169 42.03 1.74 14.50
N SER A 170 43.22 1.51 13.95
CA SER A 170 43.40 1.27 12.51
C SER A 170 42.66 0.01 12.03
N LYS A 171 42.62 -1.02 12.87
CA LYS A 171 41.82 -2.23 12.66
C LYS A 171 40.32 -1.93 12.63
N GLN A 172 39.87 -1.09 13.58
CA GLN A 172 38.46 -0.67 13.64
C GLN A 172 38.04 0.13 12.40
N VAL A 173 38.88 1.04 11.93
CA VAL A 173 38.63 1.82 10.70
C VAL A 173 38.37 0.88 9.53
N LEU A 174 39.27 -0.07 9.24
CA LEU A 174 39.08 -1.03 8.14
C LEU A 174 37.82 -1.88 8.32
N SER A 175 37.56 -2.36 9.53
CA SER A 175 36.40 -3.18 9.85
C SER A 175 35.07 -2.44 9.67
N THR A 176 35.02 -1.14 10.01
CA THR A 176 33.84 -0.28 9.83
C THR A 176 33.42 -0.21 8.36
N PHE A 177 34.38 -0.27 7.46
CA PHE A 177 34.16 -0.30 6.02
C PHE A 177 33.99 -1.71 5.44
N GLY A 178 33.82 -2.73 6.29
CA GLY A 178 33.57 -4.11 5.86
C GLY A 178 34.83 -4.80 5.30
N VAL A 179 36.01 -4.21 5.47
CA VAL A 179 37.28 -4.80 5.06
C VAL A 179 37.83 -5.68 6.19
N ASN A 180 38.16 -6.91 5.88
CA ASN A 180 38.86 -7.78 6.84
C ASN A 180 40.34 -7.37 6.90
N PRO A 181 40.81 -6.81 8.05
CA PRO A 181 42.17 -6.30 8.15
C PRO A 181 43.25 -7.38 7.90
N SER A 182 42.99 -8.62 8.34
CA SER A 182 43.95 -9.73 8.20
C SER A 182 44.18 -10.14 6.73
N SER A 183 43.27 -9.82 5.83
CA SER A 183 43.38 -10.10 4.40
C SER A 183 43.81 -8.89 3.55
N ALA A 184 43.82 -7.70 4.15
CA ALA A 184 44.21 -6.46 3.47
C ALA A 184 45.72 -6.41 3.23
N LYS A 185 46.14 -6.09 2.00
CA LYS A 185 47.55 -5.93 1.65
C LYS A 185 47.75 -4.63 0.91
N VAL A 186 48.81 -3.94 1.20
CA VAL A 186 49.22 -2.70 0.51
C VAL A 186 49.34 -2.97 -1.01
N GLY A 187 48.75 -2.08 -1.77
CA GLY A 187 48.77 -2.17 -3.25
C GLY A 187 47.72 -3.06 -3.90
N GLN A 188 46.87 -3.72 -3.12
CA GLN A 188 45.70 -4.45 -3.65
C GLN A 188 44.51 -3.53 -3.84
N PRO A 189 43.71 -3.73 -4.91
CA PRO A 189 42.44 -2.98 -5.06
C PRO A 189 41.44 -3.38 -3.97
N LEU A 190 40.61 -2.44 -3.57
CA LEU A 190 39.48 -2.72 -2.69
C LEU A 190 38.42 -3.54 -3.43
N ARG A 191 37.99 -4.63 -2.84
CA ARG A 191 36.87 -5.46 -3.30
C ARG A 191 35.60 -5.02 -2.60
N VAL A 192 34.61 -4.54 -3.37
CA VAL A 192 33.31 -4.19 -2.84
C VAL A 192 32.42 -5.43 -2.89
N LEU A 193 31.90 -5.83 -1.73
CA LEU A 193 31.21 -7.10 -1.53
C LEU A 193 29.69 -6.89 -1.44
N SER A 194 28.92 -7.90 -1.83
CA SER A 194 27.46 -7.88 -1.64
C SER A 194 27.11 -8.11 -0.15
N PRO A 195 26.29 -7.25 0.48
CA PRO A 195 25.84 -7.44 1.84
C PRO A 195 24.74 -8.52 1.97
N ILE A 196 24.08 -8.86 0.86
CA ILE A 196 22.97 -9.82 0.80
C ILE A 196 23.15 -10.80 -0.35
N SER A 197 22.46 -11.93 -0.29
CA SER A 197 22.28 -12.81 -1.45
C SER A 197 21.08 -12.37 -2.27
N GLY A 198 21.17 -12.40 -3.60
CA GLY A 198 20.08 -11.94 -4.46
C GLY A 198 20.48 -11.88 -5.92
N VAL A 199 19.86 -10.99 -6.66
CA VAL A 199 20.12 -10.72 -8.07
C VAL A 199 20.55 -9.27 -8.23
N VAL A 200 21.49 -9.00 -9.10
CA VAL A 200 21.90 -7.64 -9.46
C VAL A 200 20.78 -6.99 -10.27
N VAL A 201 20.08 -6.02 -9.66
CA VAL A 201 18.95 -5.32 -10.27
C VAL A 201 19.31 -3.95 -10.85
N ARG A 202 20.48 -3.42 -10.49
CA ARG A 202 21.07 -2.19 -11.04
C ARG A 202 22.57 -2.36 -11.14
N ASN A 203 23.15 -1.98 -12.28
CA ASN A 203 24.59 -1.96 -12.49
C ASN A 203 24.94 -0.80 -13.43
N ASN A 204 25.39 0.32 -12.85
CA ASN A 204 25.79 1.55 -13.53
C ASN A 204 27.32 1.73 -13.53
N LEU A 205 28.06 0.64 -13.25
CA LEU A 205 29.52 0.66 -13.27
C LEU A 205 30.06 0.87 -14.68
N VAL A 206 31.06 1.72 -14.79
CA VAL A 206 31.82 1.91 -15.99
C VAL A 206 33.31 1.71 -15.67
N LEU A 207 34.00 0.86 -16.41
CA LEU A 207 35.43 0.59 -16.21
C LEU A 207 36.23 1.90 -16.37
N GLY A 208 37.07 2.20 -15.38
CA GLY A 208 37.89 3.40 -15.37
C GLY A 208 37.17 4.66 -14.83
N LYS A 209 35.85 4.61 -14.59
CA LYS A 209 35.11 5.71 -13.93
C LYS A 209 35.65 5.91 -12.51
N ILE A 210 35.75 7.17 -12.08
CA ILE A 210 36.05 7.50 -10.70
C ILE A 210 34.70 7.58 -9.97
N LEU A 211 34.58 6.86 -8.87
CA LEU A 211 33.45 6.90 -7.94
C LEU A 211 33.81 7.85 -6.79
N SER A 212 32.87 8.69 -6.39
CA SER A 212 32.97 9.55 -5.21
C SER A 212 31.92 9.12 -4.17
N ASP A 213 32.09 9.55 -2.93
CA ASP A 213 31.19 9.24 -1.81
C ASP A 213 29.80 9.91 -1.95
N GLU A 214 29.71 10.93 -2.80
CA GLU A 214 28.47 11.68 -3.04
C GLU A 214 27.61 11.09 -4.17
N GLU A 215 28.12 10.11 -4.92
CA GLU A 215 27.38 9.50 -6.03
C GLU A 215 26.43 8.42 -5.53
N GLU A 216 25.30 8.27 -6.22
CA GLU A 216 24.36 7.17 -6.01
C GLU A 216 25.07 5.82 -6.14
N ALA A 217 24.73 4.87 -5.28
CA ALA A 217 25.32 3.53 -5.32
C ALA A 217 25.24 2.91 -6.71
N PRO A 218 26.38 2.53 -7.32
CA PRO A 218 26.39 2.08 -8.72
C PRO A 218 25.78 0.71 -8.92
N VAL A 219 25.67 -0.11 -7.88
CA VAL A 219 25.11 -1.46 -7.93
C VAL A 219 24.00 -1.59 -6.90
N ALA A 220 22.91 -2.25 -7.29
CA ALA A 220 21.89 -2.69 -6.34
C ALA A 220 21.65 -4.20 -6.49
N VAL A 221 21.50 -4.86 -5.35
CA VAL A 221 21.20 -6.29 -5.24
C VAL A 221 19.87 -6.46 -4.51
N ALA A 222 19.01 -7.33 -5.02
CA ALA A 222 17.71 -7.60 -4.41
C ALA A 222 17.43 -9.11 -4.37
N ASP A 223 16.87 -9.57 -3.25
CA ASP A 223 16.15 -10.84 -3.22
C ASP A 223 14.68 -10.57 -3.57
N LEU A 224 14.28 -11.02 -4.74
CA LEU A 224 12.94 -10.84 -5.29
C LEU A 224 12.05 -12.06 -5.12
N SER A 225 12.37 -12.99 -4.23
CA SER A 225 11.52 -14.16 -3.90
C SER A 225 10.21 -13.76 -3.24
N SER A 226 10.19 -12.59 -2.62
CA SER A 226 9.01 -11.92 -2.07
C SER A 226 9.15 -10.42 -2.30
N VAL A 227 8.03 -9.76 -2.54
CA VAL A 227 7.98 -8.31 -2.84
C VAL A 227 6.91 -7.64 -2.00
N TRP A 228 7.03 -6.34 -1.84
CA TRP A 228 5.97 -5.51 -1.30
C TRP A 228 5.15 -4.88 -2.41
N VAL A 229 3.84 -4.92 -2.21
CA VAL A 229 2.87 -4.22 -3.04
C VAL A 229 2.24 -3.15 -2.15
N THR A 230 2.53 -1.89 -2.43
CA THR A 230 1.99 -0.75 -1.68
C THR A 230 0.76 -0.23 -2.41
N ALA A 231 -0.41 -0.49 -1.82
CA ALA A 231 -1.70 -0.04 -2.34
C ALA A 231 -2.09 1.30 -1.74
N ASN A 232 -2.55 2.23 -2.59
CA ASN A 232 -3.05 3.54 -2.18
C ASN A 232 -4.56 3.47 -1.98
N VAL A 233 -4.99 3.27 -0.74
CA VAL A 233 -6.41 3.08 -0.39
C VAL A 233 -7.03 4.41 0.02
N LYS A 234 -8.21 4.73 -0.51
CA LYS A 234 -8.96 5.93 -0.13
C LYS A 234 -9.36 5.88 1.35
N GLU A 235 -9.34 7.04 2.03
CA GLU A 235 -9.68 7.18 3.44
C GLU A 235 -11.00 6.50 3.82
N SER A 236 -12.04 6.63 2.98
CA SER A 236 -13.36 6.03 3.22
C SER A 236 -13.39 4.50 3.18
N LEU A 237 -12.34 3.86 2.63
CA LEU A 237 -12.27 2.41 2.45
C LEU A 237 -11.28 1.72 3.39
N VAL A 238 -10.44 2.49 4.08
CA VAL A 238 -9.36 1.93 4.90
C VAL A 238 -9.84 1.27 6.19
N GLN A 239 -10.97 1.72 6.75
CA GLN A 239 -11.47 1.29 8.07
C GLN A 239 -11.79 -0.22 8.16
N GLY A 240 -12.01 -0.88 7.02
CA GLY A 240 -12.31 -2.33 6.97
C GLY A 240 -11.10 -3.21 6.70
N ILE A 241 -9.90 -2.65 6.57
CA ILE A 241 -8.71 -3.42 6.25
C ILE A 241 -8.01 -3.85 7.54
N MET A 242 -7.70 -5.14 7.63
CA MET A 242 -7.01 -5.72 8.78
C MET A 242 -5.67 -6.33 8.36
N LYS A 243 -4.70 -6.27 9.28
CA LYS A 243 -3.44 -7.00 9.12
C LYS A 243 -3.70 -8.50 8.97
N GLY A 244 -3.03 -9.13 8.00
CA GLY A 244 -3.20 -10.53 7.66
C GLY A 244 -4.34 -10.81 6.66
N GLN A 245 -5.12 -9.80 6.27
CA GLN A 245 -6.15 -9.94 5.24
C GLN A 245 -5.53 -10.32 3.91
N ASN A 246 -6.12 -11.32 3.24
CA ASN A 246 -5.71 -11.71 1.89
C ASN A 246 -6.16 -10.66 0.88
N VAL A 247 -5.26 -10.37 -0.06
CA VAL A 247 -5.47 -9.40 -1.15
C VAL A 247 -5.02 -10.05 -2.44
N GLU A 248 -5.87 -10.00 -3.45
CA GLU A 248 -5.53 -10.45 -4.79
C GLU A 248 -4.83 -9.32 -5.56
N ILE A 249 -3.80 -9.68 -6.32
CA ILE A 249 -3.02 -8.73 -7.10
C ILE A 249 -3.24 -9.00 -8.57
N GLU A 250 -3.67 -7.99 -9.29
CA GLU A 250 -3.87 -8.04 -10.74
C GLU A 250 -2.93 -7.08 -11.48
N ALA A 251 -2.43 -7.54 -12.60
CA ALA A 251 -1.70 -6.72 -13.57
C ALA A 251 -2.37 -6.86 -14.95
N ALA A 252 -2.71 -5.74 -15.58
CA ALA A 252 -3.38 -5.70 -16.88
C ALA A 252 -4.66 -6.58 -16.95
N GLY A 253 -5.44 -6.64 -15.86
CA GLY A 253 -6.69 -7.41 -15.79
C GLY A 253 -6.51 -8.92 -15.61
N GLN A 254 -5.30 -9.37 -15.30
CA GLN A 254 -5.02 -10.77 -14.99
C GLN A 254 -4.47 -10.91 -13.56
N SER A 255 -4.94 -11.92 -12.85
CA SER A 255 -4.40 -12.26 -11.53
C SER A 255 -2.95 -12.72 -11.67
N VAL A 256 -2.05 -12.00 -10.98
CA VAL A 256 -0.60 -12.28 -11.01
C VAL A 256 -0.08 -12.79 -9.67
N GLY A 257 -0.95 -12.88 -8.66
CA GLY A 257 -0.61 -13.42 -7.36
C GLY A 257 -1.56 -13.00 -6.25
N GLN A 258 -1.29 -13.49 -5.07
CA GLN A 258 -1.98 -13.12 -3.85
C GLN A 258 -0.95 -12.72 -2.80
N GLY A 259 -1.37 -11.83 -1.92
CA GLY A 259 -0.56 -11.39 -0.79
C GLY A 259 -1.40 -11.20 0.46
N SER A 260 -0.74 -10.91 1.56
CA SER A 260 -1.41 -10.58 2.82
C SER A 260 -1.02 -9.18 3.28
N VAL A 261 -1.98 -8.47 3.86
CA VAL A 261 -1.74 -7.13 4.43
C VAL A 261 -0.74 -7.25 5.57
N ARG A 262 0.41 -6.63 5.40
CA ARG A 262 1.48 -6.57 6.42
C ARG A 262 1.30 -5.39 7.35
N TYR A 263 0.94 -4.24 6.78
CA TYR A 263 0.82 -2.97 7.48
C TYR A 263 -0.20 -2.07 6.80
N VAL A 264 -1.02 -1.42 7.61
CA VAL A 264 -1.92 -0.34 7.19
C VAL A 264 -1.34 0.95 7.71
N GLY A 265 -1.12 1.92 6.82
CA GLY A 265 -0.54 3.21 7.18
C GLY A 265 -1.39 3.97 8.19
N GLU A 266 -0.74 4.64 9.12
CA GLU A 266 -1.40 5.50 10.12
C GLU A 266 -1.46 6.97 9.66
N MET A 267 -0.82 7.28 8.55
CA MET A 267 -0.74 8.64 8.01
C MET A 267 -1.38 8.70 6.63
N LEU A 268 -2.24 9.69 6.44
CA LEU A 268 -2.87 10.02 5.16
C LEU A 268 -1.90 10.83 4.30
N ASP A 269 -1.72 10.45 3.06
CA ASP A 269 -1.08 11.31 2.07
C ASP A 269 -2.04 12.44 1.69
N MET A 270 -1.69 13.65 2.07
CA MET A 270 -2.53 14.85 1.87
C MET A 270 -2.71 15.22 0.39
N LYS A 271 -1.82 14.80 -0.51
CA LYS A 271 -1.92 15.10 -1.95
C LYS A 271 -2.89 14.14 -2.65
N THR A 272 -2.82 12.86 -2.32
CA THR A 272 -3.63 11.82 -2.95
C THR A 272 -4.90 11.49 -2.16
N ARG A 273 -4.97 11.90 -0.88
CA ARG A 273 -6.00 11.52 0.10
C ARG A 273 -6.16 10.02 0.22
N THR A 274 -5.03 9.32 0.23
CA THR A 274 -4.96 7.87 0.37
C THR A 274 -4.08 7.47 1.56
N VAL A 275 -4.36 6.31 2.09
CA VAL A 275 -3.54 5.65 3.12
C VAL A 275 -2.76 4.52 2.44
N PRO A 276 -1.43 4.46 2.58
CA PRO A 276 -0.64 3.36 2.03
C PRO A 276 -0.90 2.07 2.81
N VAL A 277 -1.26 1.01 2.10
CA VAL A 277 -1.40 -0.34 2.65
C VAL A 277 -0.34 -1.22 2.03
N VAL A 278 0.54 -1.76 2.85
CA VAL A 278 1.63 -2.64 2.42
C VAL A 278 1.17 -4.08 2.47
N ILE A 279 1.25 -4.75 1.34
CA ILE A 279 0.89 -6.13 1.12
C ILE A 279 2.18 -6.90 0.83
N GLU A 280 2.43 -7.97 1.55
CA GLU A 280 3.55 -8.88 1.30
C GLU A 280 3.09 -9.99 0.36
N CYS A 281 3.74 -10.09 -0.79
CA CYS A 281 3.44 -11.05 -1.83
C CYS A 281 4.61 -12.01 -2.07
N GLY A 282 4.34 -13.32 -2.06
CA GLY A 282 5.29 -14.30 -2.58
C GLY A 282 5.50 -14.10 -4.08
N ASN A 283 6.76 -14.21 -4.54
CA ASN A 283 7.11 -13.96 -5.93
C ASN A 283 8.15 -14.97 -6.45
N SER A 284 7.91 -16.26 -6.20
CA SER A 284 8.80 -17.36 -6.62
C SER A 284 8.99 -17.41 -8.14
N GLU A 285 7.95 -17.12 -8.89
CA GLU A 285 7.95 -17.08 -10.35
C GLU A 285 8.47 -15.77 -10.94
N ARG A 286 8.75 -14.76 -10.09
CA ARG A 286 9.23 -13.43 -10.48
C ARG A 286 8.32 -12.69 -11.47
N THR A 287 7.03 -12.93 -11.40
CA THR A 287 6.01 -12.24 -12.19
C THR A 287 5.86 -10.78 -11.76
N LEU A 288 5.93 -10.52 -10.47
CA LEU A 288 5.89 -9.16 -9.90
C LEU A 288 7.31 -8.56 -9.95
N LYS A 289 7.49 -7.54 -10.77
CA LYS A 289 8.77 -6.83 -10.87
C LYS A 289 8.70 -5.49 -10.16
N PRO A 290 9.69 -5.11 -9.36
CA PRO A 290 9.79 -3.77 -8.78
C PRO A 290 9.60 -2.69 -9.84
N GLY A 291 8.82 -1.66 -9.52
CA GLY A 291 8.43 -0.59 -10.43
C GLY A 291 7.14 -0.85 -11.23
N MET A 292 6.57 -2.05 -11.20
CA MET A 292 5.27 -2.31 -11.83
C MET A 292 4.15 -1.61 -11.07
N PHE A 293 3.16 -1.09 -11.84
CA PHE A 293 1.86 -0.69 -11.30
C PHE A 293 0.89 -1.85 -11.44
N VAL A 294 0.16 -2.12 -10.37
CA VAL A 294 -0.78 -3.24 -10.25
C VAL A 294 -2.06 -2.77 -9.57
N SER A 295 -3.09 -3.59 -9.63
CA SER A 295 -4.33 -3.40 -8.87
C SER A 295 -4.36 -4.36 -7.68
N ALA A 296 -4.66 -3.85 -6.51
CA ALA A 296 -4.88 -4.64 -5.31
C ALA A 296 -6.39 -4.72 -5.05
N ILE A 297 -6.93 -5.95 -5.02
CA ILE A 297 -8.35 -6.21 -4.82
C ILE A 297 -8.55 -6.67 -3.39
N PHE A 298 -9.23 -5.83 -2.62
CA PHE A 298 -9.57 -6.08 -1.23
C PHE A 298 -10.99 -6.59 -1.12
N ALA A 299 -11.18 -7.77 -0.54
CA ALA A 299 -12.50 -8.22 -0.15
C ALA A 299 -13.00 -7.39 1.04
N LYS A 300 -14.22 -6.86 0.97
CA LYS A 300 -14.91 -6.30 2.14
C LYS A 300 -15.52 -7.42 2.96
N ALA A 301 -15.81 -7.13 4.22
CA ALA A 301 -16.54 -8.07 5.07
C ALA A 301 -17.87 -8.45 4.39
N THR A 302 -18.19 -9.74 4.42
CA THR A 302 -19.49 -10.25 3.98
C THR A 302 -20.58 -9.59 4.83
N ARG A 303 -21.57 -8.99 4.16
CA ARG A 303 -22.75 -8.40 4.82
C ARG A 303 -23.96 -9.21 4.43
N ASN A 304 -24.79 -9.54 5.42
CA ASN A 304 -26.12 -10.07 5.17
C ASN A 304 -27.02 -8.89 4.78
N ALA A 305 -27.44 -8.86 3.51
CA ALA A 305 -28.18 -7.72 2.98
C ALA A 305 -29.12 -8.14 1.84
N ILE A 306 -30.10 -7.29 1.55
CA ILE A 306 -31.06 -7.52 0.48
C ILE A 306 -30.51 -6.89 -0.80
N THR A 307 -30.50 -7.66 -1.89
CA THR A 307 -30.19 -7.16 -3.21
C THR A 307 -31.40 -7.22 -4.12
N VAL A 308 -31.48 -6.23 -4.99
CA VAL A 308 -32.48 -6.17 -6.06
C VAL A 308 -31.79 -5.81 -7.37
N PRO A 309 -32.31 -6.23 -8.53
CA PRO A 309 -31.84 -5.66 -9.79
C PRO A 309 -31.99 -4.14 -9.80
N SER A 310 -31.01 -3.42 -10.36
CA SER A 310 -31.07 -1.95 -10.46
C SER A 310 -32.33 -1.46 -11.16
N SER A 311 -32.94 -2.29 -12.04
CA SER A 311 -34.23 -2.02 -12.72
C SER A 311 -35.45 -2.02 -11.78
N ALA A 312 -35.31 -2.53 -10.54
CA ALA A 312 -36.37 -2.52 -9.53
C ALA A 312 -36.36 -1.24 -8.69
N VAL A 313 -35.32 -0.41 -8.78
CA VAL A 313 -35.16 0.83 -8.03
C VAL A 313 -35.62 2.01 -8.90
N PHE A 314 -36.63 2.71 -8.45
CA PHE A 314 -37.20 3.87 -9.12
C PHE A 314 -36.84 5.16 -8.38
N GLN A 315 -36.84 6.27 -9.09
CA GLN A 315 -36.60 7.59 -8.52
C GLN A 315 -37.84 8.47 -8.71
N GLY A 316 -38.30 9.04 -7.64
CA GLY A 316 -39.44 9.99 -7.67
C GLY A 316 -39.42 10.91 -6.44
N ASN A 317 -39.87 12.15 -6.63
CA ASN A 317 -39.96 13.17 -5.58
C ASN A 317 -38.66 13.36 -4.76
N GLY A 318 -37.50 13.15 -5.41
CA GLY A 318 -36.18 13.32 -4.75
C GLY A 318 -35.68 12.13 -3.94
N SER A 319 -36.45 11.04 -3.84
CA SER A 319 -36.07 9.80 -3.16
C SER A 319 -36.15 8.59 -4.07
N LYS A 320 -35.38 7.53 -3.72
CA LYS A 320 -35.50 6.22 -4.38
C LYS A 320 -36.59 5.42 -3.71
N PHE A 321 -37.31 4.60 -4.48
CA PHE A 321 -38.34 3.70 -3.96
C PHE A 321 -38.40 2.40 -4.75
N ILE A 322 -39.03 1.39 -4.15
CA ILE A 322 -39.31 0.07 -4.75
C ILE A 322 -40.80 -0.20 -4.60
N TYR A 323 -41.37 -0.87 -5.60
CA TYR A 323 -42.75 -1.34 -5.51
C TYR A 323 -42.81 -2.68 -4.81
N VAL A 324 -43.42 -2.71 -3.61
CA VAL A 324 -43.64 -3.91 -2.79
C VAL A 324 -45.06 -4.38 -2.95
N CYS A 325 -45.25 -5.63 -3.29
CA CYS A 325 -46.57 -6.27 -3.40
C CYS A 325 -47.20 -6.40 -1.99
N GLN A 326 -48.42 -5.91 -1.83
CA GLN A 326 -49.18 -6.06 -0.57
C GLN A 326 -50.16 -7.23 -0.67
N ASP A 327 -50.98 -7.25 -1.73
CA ASP A 327 -51.92 -8.33 -2.01
C ASP A 327 -52.24 -8.38 -3.49
N GLY A 328 -52.11 -9.54 -4.13
CA GLY A 328 -52.39 -9.71 -5.55
C GLY A 328 -51.60 -8.75 -6.44
N PHE A 329 -52.31 -7.81 -7.11
CA PHE A 329 -51.71 -6.78 -7.97
C PHE A 329 -51.78 -5.39 -7.34
N VAL A 330 -51.80 -5.28 -6.03
CA VAL A 330 -51.69 -4.02 -5.26
C VAL A 330 -50.25 -3.84 -4.78
N PHE A 331 -49.64 -2.75 -5.25
CA PHE A 331 -48.22 -2.43 -4.97
C PHE A 331 -48.14 -1.14 -4.16
N LYS A 332 -47.27 -1.15 -3.13
CA LYS A 332 -46.94 0.03 -2.34
C LYS A 332 -45.56 0.55 -2.73
N LYS A 333 -45.44 1.87 -2.91
CA LYS A 333 -44.16 2.56 -3.07
C LYS A 333 -43.48 2.63 -1.70
N VAL A 334 -42.41 1.89 -1.51
CA VAL A 334 -41.62 1.89 -0.27
C VAL A 334 -40.33 2.65 -0.53
N PRO A 335 -40.06 3.75 0.21
CA PRO A 335 -38.81 4.48 0.08
C PRO A 335 -37.65 3.58 0.55
N VAL A 336 -36.54 3.61 -0.21
CA VAL A 336 -35.37 2.79 0.06
C VAL A 336 -34.09 3.60 -0.09
N GLU A 337 -33.07 3.24 0.72
CA GLU A 337 -31.70 3.65 0.47
C GLU A 337 -30.96 2.52 -0.22
N THR A 338 -30.17 2.84 -1.24
CA THR A 338 -29.47 1.83 -2.03
C THR A 338 -28.04 2.25 -2.35
N GLU A 339 -27.13 1.29 -2.27
CA GLU A 339 -25.75 1.38 -2.80
C GLU A 339 -25.66 0.54 -4.09
N ASN A 340 -24.98 1.04 -5.12
CA ASN A 340 -24.71 0.28 -6.34
C ASN A 340 -23.51 -0.67 -6.11
N ILE A 341 -23.64 -1.93 -6.47
CA ILE A 341 -22.57 -2.92 -6.35
C ILE A 341 -21.77 -2.99 -7.67
N ASP A 342 -22.44 -3.26 -8.81
CA ASP A 342 -21.79 -3.49 -10.11
C ASP A 342 -22.53 -2.87 -11.31
N GLY A 343 -23.51 -2.01 -11.05
CA GLY A 343 -24.36 -1.38 -12.07
C GLY A 343 -25.61 -2.18 -12.43
N GLU A 344 -25.63 -3.50 -12.27
CA GLU A 344 -26.79 -4.35 -12.52
C GLU A 344 -27.60 -4.65 -11.25
N VAL A 345 -26.92 -4.69 -10.09
CA VAL A 345 -27.48 -5.02 -8.78
C VAL A 345 -27.33 -3.88 -7.80
N ALA A 346 -28.42 -3.54 -7.14
CA ALA A 346 -28.49 -2.55 -6.07
C ALA A 346 -28.60 -3.26 -4.70
N LEU A 347 -27.77 -2.85 -3.76
CA LEU A 347 -27.85 -3.25 -2.35
C LEU A 347 -28.85 -2.33 -1.66
N VAL A 348 -29.87 -2.90 -1.04
CA VAL A 348 -30.83 -2.13 -0.23
C VAL A 348 -30.29 -2.06 1.20
N THR A 349 -29.98 -0.84 1.65
CA THR A 349 -29.46 -0.59 3.00
C THR A 349 -30.54 -0.28 3.99
N GLU A 350 -31.63 0.35 3.56
CA GLU A 350 -32.81 0.69 4.37
C GLU A 350 -34.09 0.57 3.54
N GLY A 351 -35.21 0.20 4.19
CA GLY A 351 -36.55 0.21 3.63
C GLY A 351 -37.18 -1.15 3.31
N LEU A 352 -36.40 -2.26 3.35
CA LEU A 352 -36.90 -3.63 3.23
C LEU A 352 -36.38 -4.47 4.40
N ASP A 353 -37.24 -5.34 4.94
CA ASP A 353 -36.93 -6.26 6.05
C ASP A 353 -36.55 -7.68 5.58
N GLY A 354 -36.92 -8.04 4.35
CA GLY A 354 -36.73 -9.36 3.74
C GLY A 354 -37.94 -10.26 3.88
N GLY A 355 -38.26 -10.93 2.78
CA GLY A 355 -39.48 -11.75 2.63
C GLY A 355 -40.55 -11.06 1.81
N GLU A 356 -40.39 -9.76 1.51
CA GLU A 356 -41.30 -9.03 0.65
C GLU A 356 -41.17 -9.43 -0.80
N THR A 357 -42.27 -9.39 -1.53
CA THR A 357 -42.29 -9.58 -2.97
C THR A 357 -42.25 -8.22 -3.66
N VAL A 358 -41.27 -8.00 -4.52
CA VAL A 358 -41.03 -6.72 -5.19
C VAL A 358 -41.12 -6.86 -6.73
N ILE A 359 -41.39 -5.75 -7.40
CA ILE A 359 -41.35 -5.73 -8.86
C ILE A 359 -39.89 -5.59 -9.32
N THR A 360 -39.35 -6.61 -9.98
CA THR A 360 -37.98 -6.59 -10.51
C THR A 360 -37.90 -6.14 -11.95
N LYS A 361 -38.96 -6.33 -12.74
CA LYS A 361 -39.08 -5.81 -14.12
C LYS A 361 -40.48 -5.27 -14.41
N GLY A 362 -40.55 -4.32 -15.31
CA GLY A 362 -41.82 -3.75 -15.77
C GLY A 362 -42.36 -2.62 -14.89
N GLY A 363 -41.81 -2.36 -13.73
CA GLY A 363 -42.29 -1.30 -12.83
C GLY A 363 -42.20 0.13 -13.39
N ILE A 364 -41.38 0.36 -14.43
CA ILE A 364 -41.29 1.65 -15.11
C ILE A 364 -42.63 2.07 -15.74
N TYR A 365 -43.48 1.13 -16.11
CA TYR A 365 -44.82 1.43 -16.66
C TYR A 365 -45.82 1.93 -15.61
N LEU A 366 -45.44 1.85 -14.29
CA LEU A 366 -46.24 2.33 -13.18
C LEU A 366 -45.80 3.73 -12.70
N SER A 367 -44.75 4.29 -13.29
CA SER A 367 -44.13 5.55 -12.83
C SER A 367 -44.64 6.82 -13.56
N HIS A 368 -45.71 6.73 -14.33
CA HIS A 368 -46.28 7.88 -15.05
C HIS A 368 -47.53 8.37 -14.42
#